data_a9aa48bdb384d255d3761380b544166d
#
_entry.id   a9aa48bdb384d255d3761380b544166d
#
_cell.length_a   1.000
_cell.length_b   1.000
_cell.length_c   1.000
_cell.angle_alpha   90.00
_cell.angle_beta   90.00
_cell.angle_gamma   90.00
#
_symmetry.space_group_name_H-M   'P 1'
#
loop_
_entity.id
_entity.type
_entity.pdbx_description
1 polymer ?
#
loop_
_entity_poly.entity_id
_entity_poly.type
_entity_poly.pdbx_seq_one_letter_code
_entity_poly.pdbx_strand_id
1 'polypeptide(L)'
;NVEPIIGATIKVKGSKENAITDIDGNFSIAANPGQTLVVNYIGFSQLETKVANNMKLTLSEDRQTLNDVVVVGYGVQKKSVVTASIAKVSADDLAGTAPVRVDNALKGLASGVTVTSASGQPGAASQVRIRGIGTINDSNPLYIVDGMPIEGGIDYLNPSDIESIEVLKDAASGAIYGTRAANGVILVTTKGGEKGKVRVNYNFSYGWQNPWKHRDVLNATEYAVMMNEGLVNAGQAPIYDDPYSFGKGTDWQDEIFNDNAGVMSHEVNMSGASDRVNYYLSLGYFHQDGIVGGNYDRSNYSRLTMRSNTTYTVFDAQKERSLFNKLSVGVNLSYARVSNKSIDANSQWGSPLGSALYLSPILTPTVSGAEADAQASLYGSQYMLYDKQGRMFTIPGSSYQEMNNPLAMLSLPGDNNWSHKFVANFSGDLNIGYGLKYRISYGADLSFWGADGYTPLY
;
A
#
# COMPACT_ATOMS: atom_id res chain seq x y z
N ASN A 1 17.47 10.89 45.72
CA ASN A 1 16.22 10.52 46.41
C ASN A 1 15.73 9.20 45.80
N VAL A 2 15.56 8.17 46.64
CA VAL A 2 14.99 6.89 46.23
C VAL A 2 13.51 6.96 46.59
N GLU A 3 12.65 7.10 45.60
CA GLU A 3 11.20 7.11 45.80
C GLU A 3 10.69 5.65 45.85
N PRO A 4 9.71 5.33 46.71
CA PRO A 4 9.11 4.02 46.76
C PRO A 4 8.29 3.75 45.49
N ILE A 5 8.43 2.55 44.93
CA ILE A 5 7.67 2.14 43.73
C ILE A 5 6.46 1.35 44.17
N ILE A 6 5.27 1.89 43.89
CA ILE A 6 3.96 1.28 44.17
C ILE A 6 3.56 0.39 42.99
N GLY A 7 3.06 -0.82 43.25
CA GLY A 7 2.51 -1.69 42.24
C GLY A 7 3.55 -2.49 41.42
N ALA A 8 4.81 -2.52 41.82
CA ALA A 8 5.80 -3.39 41.18
C ALA A 8 5.47 -4.86 41.45
N THR A 9 5.54 -5.70 40.44
CA THR A 9 5.26 -7.14 40.53
C THR A 9 6.55 -7.91 40.81
N ILE A 10 6.57 -8.69 41.89
CA ILE A 10 7.68 -9.56 42.30
C ILE A 10 7.23 -11.01 42.12
N LYS A 11 7.98 -11.84 41.39
CA LYS A 11 7.72 -13.27 41.20
C LYS A 11 8.93 -14.10 41.56
N VAL A 12 8.70 -15.28 42.12
CA VAL A 12 9.74 -16.29 42.26
C VAL A 12 9.91 -17.04 40.96
N LYS A 13 11.12 -17.03 40.38
CA LYS A 13 11.40 -17.68 39.08
C LYS A 13 11.12 -19.18 39.16
N GLY A 14 10.23 -19.67 38.29
CA GLY A 14 9.83 -21.09 38.27
C GLY A 14 8.77 -21.49 39.30
N SER A 15 8.15 -20.53 40.01
CA SER A 15 7.04 -20.76 40.96
C SER A 15 5.81 -19.94 40.57
N LYS A 16 4.65 -20.27 41.17
CA LYS A 16 3.42 -19.49 41.05
C LYS A 16 3.34 -18.35 42.07
N GLU A 17 4.28 -18.29 43.01
CA GLU A 17 4.31 -17.27 44.05
C GLU A 17 4.62 -15.89 43.49
N ASN A 18 3.79 -14.92 43.81
CA ASN A 18 3.93 -13.52 43.41
C ASN A 18 3.52 -12.57 44.53
N ALA A 19 4.04 -11.37 44.52
CA ALA A 19 3.66 -10.26 45.39
C ALA A 19 3.68 -8.96 44.61
N ILE A 20 2.99 -7.94 45.14
CA ILE A 20 2.94 -6.59 44.60
C ILE A 20 3.38 -5.62 45.70
N THR A 21 4.15 -4.58 45.36
CA THR A 21 4.56 -3.55 46.33
C THR A 21 3.39 -2.67 46.74
N ASP A 22 3.33 -2.34 48.03
CA ASP A 22 2.36 -1.41 48.62
C ASP A 22 2.72 0.08 48.37
N ILE A 23 1.97 1.00 49.01
CA ILE A 23 2.16 2.45 48.84
C ILE A 23 3.49 2.98 49.31
N ASP A 24 4.15 2.24 50.21
CA ASP A 24 5.48 2.57 50.76
C ASP A 24 6.61 1.79 50.03
N GLY A 25 6.25 1.02 48.99
CA GLY A 25 7.19 0.20 48.21
C GLY A 25 7.60 -1.09 48.90
N ASN A 26 6.93 -1.50 50.00
CA ASN A 26 7.21 -2.74 50.69
C ASN A 26 6.52 -3.92 50.03
N PHE A 27 7.15 -5.10 50.12
CA PHE A 27 6.58 -6.37 49.70
C PHE A 27 6.91 -7.51 50.65
N SER A 28 6.07 -8.52 50.62
CA SER A 28 6.30 -9.79 51.34
C SER A 28 6.00 -10.94 50.36
N ILE A 29 6.94 -11.88 50.23
CA ILE A 29 6.80 -13.02 49.34
C ILE A 29 7.38 -14.27 49.99
N ALA A 30 6.69 -15.39 49.93
CA ALA A 30 7.16 -16.66 50.39
C ALA A 30 8.20 -17.24 49.40
N ALA A 31 9.46 -17.27 49.82
CA ALA A 31 10.53 -17.78 48.95
C ALA A 31 11.66 -18.37 49.81
N ASN A 32 12.33 -19.40 49.29
CA ASN A 32 13.46 -20.04 49.96
C ASN A 32 14.79 -19.34 49.63
N PRO A 33 15.76 -19.30 50.55
CA PRO A 33 17.09 -18.79 50.26
C PRO A 33 17.70 -19.48 49.02
N GLY A 34 18.24 -18.68 48.10
CA GLY A 34 18.89 -19.17 46.89
C GLY A 34 17.96 -19.16 45.63
N GLN A 35 16.66 -19.06 45.80
CA GLN A 35 15.73 -18.84 44.67
C GLN A 35 15.98 -17.45 44.07
N THR A 36 15.55 -17.27 42.80
CA THR A 36 15.70 -15.98 42.11
C THR A 36 14.33 -15.26 42.08
N LEU A 37 14.33 -14.01 42.55
CA LEU A 37 13.19 -13.10 42.35
C LEU A 37 13.35 -12.38 41.03
N VAL A 38 12.22 -12.22 40.34
CA VAL A 38 12.07 -11.43 39.12
C VAL A 38 11.14 -10.27 39.45
N VAL A 39 11.63 -9.04 39.35
CA VAL A 39 10.90 -7.83 39.66
C VAL A 39 10.63 -7.08 38.37
N ASN A 40 9.35 -6.77 38.11
CA ASN A 40 8.90 -6.03 36.95
C ASN A 40 8.07 -4.82 37.36
N TYR A 41 8.31 -3.69 36.72
CA TYR A 41 7.48 -2.49 36.82
C TYR A 41 7.48 -1.75 35.49
N ILE A 42 6.36 -1.14 35.12
CA ILE A 42 6.22 -0.43 33.85
C ILE A 42 7.19 0.77 33.82
N GLY A 43 8.01 0.85 32.78
CA GLY A 43 9.02 1.90 32.63
C GLY A 43 10.37 1.61 33.29
N PHE A 44 10.56 0.42 33.88
CA PHE A 44 11.82 0.01 34.50
C PHE A 44 12.34 -1.32 33.93
N SER A 45 13.65 -1.46 33.87
CA SER A 45 14.29 -2.70 33.44
C SER A 45 13.99 -3.83 34.44
N GLN A 46 13.69 -5.03 33.91
CA GLN A 46 13.48 -6.21 34.74
C GLN A 46 14.72 -6.49 35.59
N LEU A 47 14.52 -6.64 36.90
CA LEU A 47 15.58 -6.99 37.86
C LEU A 47 15.45 -8.46 38.26
N GLU A 48 16.53 -9.24 38.07
CA GLU A 48 16.66 -10.58 38.63
C GLU A 48 17.65 -10.56 39.80
N THR A 49 17.26 -11.05 40.96
CA THR A 49 18.12 -11.09 42.15
C THR A 49 17.86 -12.34 43.00
N LYS A 50 18.82 -12.78 43.79
CA LYS A 50 18.65 -13.92 44.70
C LYS A 50 17.94 -13.50 45.96
N VAL A 51 17.09 -14.39 46.48
CA VAL A 51 16.34 -14.18 47.73
C VAL A 51 17.30 -14.04 48.93
N ALA A 52 17.12 -12.95 49.67
CA ALA A 52 17.74 -12.71 50.97
C ALA A 52 16.73 -12.04 51.91
N ASN A 53 16.95 -12.11 53.22
CA ASN A 53 16.08 -11.44 54.18
C ASN A 53 16.24 -9.91 54.15
N ASN A 54 15.13 -9.18 54.25
CA ASN A 54 15.10 -7.72 54.32
C ASN A 54 15.82 -7.03 53.15
N MET A 55 15.51 -7.44 51.93
CA MET A 55 16.14 -6.91 50.72
C MET A 55 15.62 -5.50 50.40
N LYS A 56 16.53 -4.61 50.07
CA LYS A 56 16.22 -3.35 49.41
C LYS A 56 16.58 -3.46 47.94
N LEU A 57 15.56 -3.41 47.07
CA LEU A 57 15.72 -3.55 45.63
C LEU A 57 15.62 -2.17 44.97
N THR A 58 16.53 -1.85 44.09
CA THR A 58 16.49 -0.62 43.30
C THR A 58 16.30 -0.99 41.84
N LEU A 59 15.22 -0.50 41.25
CA LEU A 59 14.96 -0.66 39.81
C LEU A 59 15.65 0.47 39.04
N SER A 60 16.23 0.12 37.91
CA SER A 60 16.77 1.09 36.97
C SER A 60 15.69 1.41 35.94
N GLU A 61 15.48 2.68 35.62
CA GLU A 61 14.59 3.09 34.55
C GLU A 61 14.97 2.37 33.25
N ASP A 62 13.96 1.81 32.57
CA ASP A 62 14.15 1.21 31.25
C ASP A 62 14.29 2.32 30.22
N ARG A 63 15.52 2.70 29.95
CA ARG A 63 15.87 3.72 28.96
C ARG A 63 15.72 3.21 27.51
N GLN A 64 15.33 1.94 27.29
CA GLN A 64 15.12 1.43 25.94
C GLN A 64 13.87 2.03 25.29
N THR A 65 12.84 2.37 26.05
CA THR A 65 11.63 3.03 25.53
C THR A 65 11.83 4.50 25.12
N LEU A 66 12.94 5.13 25.48
CA LEU A 66 13.26 6.53 25.12
C LEU A 66 14.24 6.70 23.96
N ASN A 67 14.66 5.62 23.34
CA ASN A 67 15.60 5.65 22.21
C ASN A 67 14.93 5.55 20.84
N ASP A 68 13.65 5.94 20.72
CA ASP A 68 13.05 6.14 19.41
C ASP A 68 13.88 7.16 18.63
N VAL A 69 14.59 6.67 17.64
CA VAL A 69 15.35 7.50 16.71
C VAL A 69 14.48 7.77 15.49
N VAL A 70 14.59 8.97 14.97
CA VAL A 70 13.96 9.37 13.69
C VAL A 70 15.06 9.71 12.71
N VAL A 71 14.86 9.34 11.48
CA VAL A 71 15.74 9.76 10.38
C VAL A 71 15.46 11.23 10.08
N VAL A 72 16.50 12.05 10.15
CA VAL A 72 16.40 13.48 9.86
C VAL A 72 17.48 13.81 8.85
N GLY A 73 17.06 14.00 7.63
CA GLY A 73 18.00 14.29 6.57
C GLY A 73 18.97 13.15 6.27
N TYR A 74 20.26 13.46 6.31
CA TYR A 74 21.34 12.48 6.10
C TYR A 74 21.83 11.83 7.40
N GLY A 75 21.08 12.00 8.51
CA GLY A 75 21.44 11.48 9.82
C GLY A 75 20.28 10.88 10.58
N VAL A 76 20.59 10.28 11.71
CA VAL A 76 19.62 9.73 12.66
C VAL A 76 19.73 10.53 13.96
N GLN A 77 18.61 11.06 14.45
CA GLN A 77 18.54 11.80 15.71
C GLN A 77 17.54 11.15 16.67
N LYS A 78 17.73 11.33 17.97
CA LYS A 78 16.75 10.87 18.96
C LYS A 78 15.49 11.71 18.82
N LYS A 79 14.32 11.07 18.80
CA LYS A 79 13.01 11.74 18.68
C LYS A 79 12.81 12.82 19.74
N SER A 80 13.34 12.60 20.94
CA SER A 80 13.29 13.57 22.06
C SER A 80 14.06 14.86 21.81
N VAL A 81 14.98 14.87 20.84
CA VAL A 81 15.82 16.05 20.50
C VAL A 81 15.27 16.78 19.27
N VAL A 82 14.36 16.14 18.54
CA VAL A 82 13.78 16.70 17.30
C VAL A 82 12.59 17.59 17.67
N THR A 83 12.75 18.89 17.49
CA THR A 83 11.69 19.91 17.71
C THR A 83 10.71 20.02 16.53
N ALA A 84 11.00 19.33 15.41
CA ALA A 84 10.20 19.36 14.20
C ALA A 84 8.95 18.47 14.28
N SER A 85 7.88 18.84 13.59
CA SER A 85 6.65 18.04 13.52
C SER A 85 6.82 16.85 12.56
N ILE A 86 7.26 15.71 13.11
CA ILE A 86 7.48 14.47 12.38
C ILE A 86 6.38 13.46 12.77
N ALA A 87 5.70 12.88 11.78
CA ALA A 87 4.87 11.71 11.97
C ALA A 87 5.66 10.47 11.54
N LYS A 88 5.67 9.44 12.39
CA LYS A 88 6.30 8.14 12.09
C LYS A 88 5.22 7.08 11.99
N VAL A 89 5.31 6.27 10.95
CA VAL A 89 4.51 5.05 10.72
C VAL A 89 5.48 3.88 10.74
N SER A 90 5.23 2.90 11.59
CA SER A 90 6.09 1.72 11.77
C SER A 90 5.70 0.58 10.83
N ALA A 91 6.56 -0.44 10.73
CA ALA A 91 6.26 -1.68 10.00
C ALA A 91 4.99 -2.37 10.54
N ASP A 92 4.77 -2.34 11.86
CA ASP A 92 3.60 -2.96 12.49
C ASP A 92 2.30 -2.23 12.12
N ASP A 93 2.32 -0.89 12.05
CA ASP A 93 1.20 -0.09 11.58
C ASP A 93 0.85 -0.41 10.12
N LEU A 94 1.86 -0.62 9.27
CA LEU A 94 1.70 -0.99 7.87
C LEU A 94 1.14 -2.41 7.72
N ALA A 95 1.63 -3.36 8.51
CA ALA A 95 1.18 -4.76 8.46
C ALA A 95 -0.32 -4.88 8.79
N GLY A 96 -0.84 -4.06 9.69
CA GLY A 96 -2.25 -4.05 10.09
C GLY A 96 -3.22 -3.63 8.98
N THR A 97 -2.75 -2.91 7.96
CA THR A 97 -3.59 -2.39 6.86
C THR A 97 -3.52 -3.22 5.58
N ALA A 98 -2.57 -4.15 5.47
CA ALA A 98 -2.32 -4.98 4.28
C ALA A 98 -2.41 -4.19 2.95
N PRO A 99 -1.70 -3.08 2.80
CA PRO A 99 -1.90 -2.17 1.69
C PRO A 99 -1.35 -2.76 0.39
N VAL A 100 -2.08 -2.56 -0.71
CA VAL A 100 -1.62 -2.91 -2.07
C VAL A 100 -0.40 -2.07 -2.47
N ARG A 101 -0.42 -0.79 -2.08
CA ARG A 101 0.61 0.23 -2.40
C ARG A 101 1.03 0.94 -1.12
N VAL A 102 2.30 1.32 -1.07
CA VAL A 102 2.90 2.03 0.09
C VAL A 102 2.28 3.41 0.31
N ASP A 103 1.96 4.12 -0.76
CA ASP A 103 1.30 5.44 -0.68
C ASP A 103 -0.09 5.34 -0.03
N ASN A 104 -0.87 4.30 -0.35
CA ASN A 104 -2.15 4.04 0.30
C ASN A 104 -2.02 3.69 1.79
N ALA A 105 -0.93 3.10 2.18
CA ALA A 105 -0.66 2.75 3.57
C ALA A 105 -0.59 3.95 4.52
N LEU A 106 -0.28 5.15 3.99
CA LEU A 106 -0.25 6.37 4.78
C LEU A 106 -1.64 6.92 5.14
N LYS A 107 -2.70 6.40 4.50
CA LYS A 107 -4.07 6.86 4.69
C LYS A 107 -4.54 6.61 6.14
N GLY A 108 -4.80 7.68 6.87
CA GLY A 108 -5.25 7.62 8.27
C GLY A 108 -4.15 7.36 9.31
N LEU A 109 -2.91 7.01 8.91
CA LEU A 109 -1.82 6.72 9.83
C LEU A 109 -0.96 7.95 10.16
N ALA A 110 -0.91 8.94 9.28
CA ALA A 110 -0.10 10.14 9.49
C ALA A 110 -0.97 11.40 9.56
N SER A 111 -0.98 12.07 10.71
CA SER A 111 -1.73 13.33 10.88
C SER A 111 -1.23 14.40 9.91
N GLY A 112 -2.15 15.18 9.28
CA GLY A 112 -1.80 16.21 8.31
C GLY A 112 -1.34 15.70 6.94
N VAL A 113 -1.51 14.38 6.69
CA VAL A 113 -1.32 13.75 5.39
C VAL A 113 -2.69 13.33 4.84
N THR A 114 -3.02 13.80 3.67
CA THR A 114 -4.23 13.41 2.93
C THR A 114 -3.83 12.49 1.79
N VAL A 115 -4.45 11.32 1.71
CA VAL A 115 -4.25 10.36 0.63
C VAL A 115 -5.58 10.13 -0.07
N THR A 116 -5.65 10.48 -1.35
CA THR A 116 -6.83 10.28 -2.20
C THR A 116 -6.49 9.38 -3.36
N SER A 117 -7.27 8.32 -3.54
CA SER A 117 -7.14 7.44 -4.70
C SER A 117 -7.88 8.04 -5.90
N ALA A 118 -7.29 8.01 -7.07
CA ALA A 118 -7.89 8.53 -8.30
C ALA A 118 -9.10 7.69 -8.73
N SER A 119 -9.08 6.39 -8.48
CA SER A 119 -10.18 5.46 -8.74
C SER A 119 -10.09 4.23 -7.83
N GLY A 120 -11.08 3.33 -7.91
CA GLY A 120 -11.07 2.01 -7.26
C GLY A 120 -10.41 0.91 -8.09
N GLN A 121 -9.83 1.23 -9.24
CA GLN A 121 -9.20 0.24 -10.11
C GLN A 121 -7.93 -0.34 -9.48
N PRO A 122 -7.57 -1.61 -9.77
CA PRO A 122 -6.34 -2.21 -9.33
C PRO A 122 -5.12 -1.37 -9.68
N GLY A 123 -4.22 -1.17 -8.72
CA GLY A 123 -3.00 -0.39 -8.94
C GLY A 123 -3.19 1.10 -9.18
N ALA A 124 -4.41 1.63 -9.06
CA ALA A 124 -4.68 3.06 -9.25
C ALA A 124 -3.78 3.92 -8.38
N ALA A 125 -3.22 4.97 -8.98
CA ALA A 125 -2.34 5.89 -8.30
C ALA A 125 -3.07 6.65 -7.20
N SER A 126 -2.37 6.87 -6.08
CA SER A 126 -2.85 7.73 -5.00
C SER A 126 -2.12 9.06 -5.01
N GLN A 127 -2.87 10.12 -4.76
CA GLN A 127 -2.32 11.44 -4.55
C GLN A 127 -2.09 11.66 -3.06
N VAL A 128 -0.83 11.85 -2.69
CA VAL A 128 -0.43 12.16 -1.32
C VAL A 128 -0.21 13.67 -1.21
N ARG A 129 -0.83 14.31 -0.22
CA ARG A 129 -0.68 15.75 0.06
C ARG A 129 -0.34 15.93 1.53
N ILE A 130 0.64 16.78 1.81
CA ILE A 130 1.05 17.14 3.16
C ILE A 130 0.60 18.57 3.42
N ARG A 131 -0.30 18.76 4.43
CA ARG A 131 -0.89 20.05 4.81
C ARG A 131 -1.64 20.77 3.67
N GLY A 132 -2.15 20.02 2.69
CA GLY A 132 -2.96 20.54 1.61
C GLY A 132 -2.15 20.89 0.34
N ILE A 133 -2.74 21.73 -0.51
CA ILE A 133 -2.17 22.16 -1.79
C ILE A 133 -1.64 23.58 -1.63
N GLY A 134 -0.33 23.75 -1.72
CA GLY A 134 0.35 25.05 -1.59
C GLY A 134 0.77 25.71 -2.90
N THR A 135 0.57 25.02 -4.03
CA THR A 135 1.01 25.49 -5.36
C THR A 135 0.01 25.05 -6.44
N ILE A 136 -0.09 25.81 -7.52
CA ILE A 136 -0.85 25.45 -8.72
C ILE A 136 -0.10 24.46 -9.63
N ASN A 137 1.19 24.24 -9.37
CA ASN A 137 2.04 23.28 -10.08
C ASN A 137 2.02 21.93 -9.39
N ASP A 138 3.08 21.14 -9.49
CA ASP A 138 3.19 19.87 -8.79
C ASP A 138 3.25 20.08 -7.28
N SER A 139 2.24 19.53 -6.57
CA SER A 139 2.13 19.55 -5.11
C SER A 139 2.44 18.20 -4.46
N ASN A 140 3.09 17.27 -5.18
CA ASN A 140 3.53 16.00 -4.63
C ASN A 140 4.66 16.20 -3.61
N PRO A 141 4.71 15.44 -2.52
CA PRO A 141 5.83 15.44 -1.60
C PRO A 141 7.07 14.85 -2.25
N LEU A 142 8.24 15.22 -1.76
CA LEU A 142 9.50 14.59 -2.12
C LEU A 142 9.62 13.24 -1.40
N TYR A 143 9.87 12.17 -2.13
CA TYR A 143 10.15 10.86 -1.56
C TYR A 143 11.65 10.62 -1.45
N ILE A 144 12.09 10.20 -0.28
CA ILE A 144 13.48 9.80 0.00
C ILE A 144 13.46 8.35 0.48
N VAL A 145 14.07 7.45 -0.28
CA VAL A 145 14.14 6.02 0.08
C VAL A 145 15.57 5.68 0.42
N ASP A 146 15.82 5.23 1.65
CA ASP A 146 17.16 4.92 2.17
C ASP A 146 18.20 6.02 1.93
N GLY A 147 17.76 7.29 2.07
CA GLY A 147 18.59 8.48 1.87
C GLY A 147 18.70 8.96 0.43
N MET A 148 18.10 8.28 -0.54
CA MET A 148 18.12 8.64 -1.95
C MET A 148 16.80 9.32 -2.38
N PRO A 149 16.83 10.51 -3.00
CA PRO A 149 15.65 11.11 -3.61
C PRO A 149 15.15 10.27 -4.79
N ILE A 150 13.86 9.96 -4.80
CA ILE A 150 13.21 9.15 -5.84
C ILE A 150 12.26 10.05 -6.64
N GLU A 151 12.27 9.88 -7.95
CA GLU A 151 11.34 10.54 -8.86
C GLU A 151 10.08 9.67 -9.10
N GLY A 152 8.94 10.34 -9.24
CA GLY A 152 7.65 9.71 -9.49
C GLY A 152 6.93 9.31 -8.22
N GLY A 153 7.24 8.18 -7.62
CA GLY A 153 6.54 7.66 -6.45
C GLY A 153 7.22 6.43 -5.86
N ILE A 154 6.59 5.88 -4.83
CA ILE A 154 7.10 4.72 -4.08
C ILE A 154 6.26 3.44 -4.33
N ASP A 155 5.49 3.41 -5.38
CA ASP A 155 4.64 2.28 -5.79
C ASP A 155 5.43 1.03 -6.19
N TYR A 156 6.70 1.19 -6.55
CA TYR A 156 7.62 0.10 -6.84
C TYR A 156 8.04 -0.67 -5.58
N LEU A 157 7.88 -0.11 -4.38
CA LEU A 157 8.25 -0.77 -3.14
C LEU A 157 7.17 -1.78 -2.70
N ASN A 158 7.62 -2.88 -2.11
CA ASN A 158 6.73 -3.76 -1.39
C ASN A 158 6.52 -3.20 0.04
N PRO A 159 5.27 -3.03 0.50
CA PRO A 159 4.99 -2.58 1.88
C PRO A 159 5.69 -3.42 2.96
N SER A 160 5.83 -4.72 2.75
CA SER A 160 6.50 -5.63 3.70
C SER A 160 8.00 -5.40 3.84
N ASP A 161 8.65 -4.74 2.85
CA ASP A 161 10.07 -4.39 2.89
C ASP A 161 10.36 -3.11 3.69
N ILE A 162 9.33 -2.43 4.16
CA ILE A 162 9.46 -1.15 4.85
C ILE A 162 9.62 -1.38 6.35
N GLU A 163 10.58 -0.68 6.95
CA GLU A 163 10.80 -0.63 8.40
C GLU A 163 10.04 0.53 9.02
N SER A 164 10.12 1.72 8.40
CA SER A 164 9.41 2.91 8.86
C SER A 164 9.20 3.92 7.73
N ILE A 165 8.19 4.76 7.91
CA ILE A 165 7.95 5.95 7.09
C ILE A 165 7.88 7.15 8.02
N GLU A 166 8.73 8.15 7.81
CA GLU A 166 8.69 9.43 8.51
C GLU A 166 8.22 10.53 7.57
N VAL A 167 7.26 11.33 8.02
CA VAL A 167 6.74 12.46 7.25
C VAL A 167 7.21 13.77 7.86
N LEU A 168 8.08 14.48 7.12
CA LEU A 168 8.57 15.79 7.49
C LEU A 168 7.62 16.84 6.93
N LYS A 169 6.89 17.52 7.84
CA LYS A 169 5.80 18.43 7.47
C LYS A 169 6.23 19.89 7.47
N ASP A 170 7.39 20.19 8.07
CA ASP A 170 7.88 21.54 8.27
C ASP A 170 9.04 21.87 7.33
N ALA A 171 9.10 23.10 6.89
CA ALA A 171 10.22 23.60 6.08
C ALA A 171 11.58 23.44 6.78
N ALA A 172 11.62 23.59 8.12
CA ALA A 172 12.84 23.42 8.90
C ALA A 172 13.39 21.99 8.84
N SER A 173 12.53 20.98 8.94
CA SER A 173 12.92 19.56 8.84
C SER A 173 13.27 19.15 7.40
N GLY A 174 12.65 19.79 6.42
CA GLY A 174 12.91 19.57 4.98
C GLY A 174 14.06 20.38 4.41
N ALA A 175 14.60 21.36 5.14
CA ALA A 175 15.57 22.37 4.62
C ALA A 175 16.80 21.78 3.94
N ILE A 176 17.29 20.63 4.41
CA ILE A 176 18.47 19.96 3.82
C ILE A 176 18.22 19.42 2.40
N TYR A 177 16.96 19.25 2.00
CA TYR A 177 16.57 18.81 0.66
C TYR A 177 16.26 19.97 -0.28
N GLY A 178 16.45 21.22 0.20
CA GLY A 178 16.30 22.44 -0.58
C GLY A 178 14.85 22.68 -1.03
N THR A 179 14.68 23.34 -2.16
CA THR A 179 13.38 23.75 -2.72
C THR A 179 12.47 22.56 -3.07
N ARG A 180 13.02 21.39 -3.35
CA ARG A 180 12.25 20.17 -3.62
C ARG A 180 11.40 19.71 -2.41
N ALA A 181 11.74 20.15 -1.20
CA ALA A 181 11.01 19.84 0.02
C ALA A 181 9.84 20.79 0.32
N ALA A 182 9.53 21.73 -0.56
CA ALA A 182 8.51 22.75 -0.33
C ALA A 182 7.12 22.17 -0.03
N ASN A 183 6.78 21.01 -0.61
CA ASN A 183 5.52 20.29 -0.39
C ASN A 183 5.61 19.22 0.69
N GLY A 184 6.68 19.24 1.51
CA GLY A 184 7.00 18.23 2.52
C GLY A 184 7.82 17.07 1.97
N VAL A 185 8.34 16.24 2.89
CA VAL A 185 9.20 15.10 2.56
C VAL A 185 8.68 13.85 3.23
N ILE A 186 8.69 12.75 2.50
CA ILE A 186 8.38 11.41 3.00
C ILE A 186 9.67 10.59 2.96
N LEU A 187 10.19 10.29 4.14
CA LEU A 187 11.36 9.43 4.30
C LEU A 187 10.90 7.99 4.47
N VAL A 188 11.37 7.12 3.62
CA VAL A 188 11.11 5.68 3.68
C VAL A 188 12.40 4.98 4.06
N THR A 189 12.39 4.33 5.21
CA THR A 189 13.46 3.44 5.63
C THR A 189 13.02 2.01 5.37
N THR A 190 13.85 1.27 4.68
CA THR A 190 13.55 -0.11 4.34
C THR A 190 14.31 -1.06 5.26
N LYS A 191 13.79 -2.30 5.39
CA LYS A 191 14.36 -3.33 6.26
C LYS A 191 15.80 -3.66 5.90
N GLY A 192 16.62 -3.84 6.91
CA GLY A 192 17.99 -4.32 6.84
C GLY A 192 18.15 -5.67 7.54
N GLY A 193 19.36 -6.21 7.58
CA GLY A 193 19.66 -7.42 8.35
C GLY A 193 19.72 -7.15 9.84
N GLU A 194 19.28 -8.09 10.63
CA GLU A 194 19.38 -8.08 12.07
C GLU A 194 20.47 -9.04 12.55
N LYS A 195 21.21 -8.66 13.61
CA LYS A 195 22.23 -9.54 14.22
C LYS A 195 21.59 -10.83 14.72
N GLY A 196 22.20 -11.95 14.39
CA GLY A 196 21.74 -13.27 14.82
C GLY A 196 21.83 -14.32 13.72
N LYS A 197 21.09 -15.41 13.91
CA LYS A 197 20.99 -16.47 12.89
C LYS A 197 20.22 -15.95 11.67
N VAL A 198 20.56 -16.49 10.50
CA VAL A 198 19.82 -16.25 9.27
C VAL A 198 18.34 -16.56 9.49
N ARG A 199 17.47 -15.62 9.15
CA ARG A 199 16.02 -15.77 9.17
C ARG A 199 15.51 -15.78 7.75
N VAL A 200 14.67 -16.76 7.44
CA VAL A 200 13.92 -16.83 6.19
C VAL A 200 12.45 -16.81 6.55
N ASN A 201 11.72 -15.86 5.96
CA ASN A 201 10.30 -15.75 6.15
C ASN A 201 9.60 -15.88 4.80
N TYR A 202 8.49 -16.59 4.78
CA TYR A 202 7.57 -16.66 3.66
C TYR A 202 6.18 -16.27 4.12
N ASN A 203 5.60 -15.26 3.46
CA ASN A 203 4.24 -14.81 3.67
C ASN A 203 3.42 -15.06 2.42
N PHE A 204 2.27 -15.66 2.59
CA PHE A 204 1.27 -15.84 1.56
C PHE A 204 -0.05 -15.27 2.03
N SER A 205 -0.69 -14.49 1.20
CA SER A 205 -2.06 -14.05 1.42
C SER A 205 -2.89 -14.23 0.16
N TYR A 206 -4.11 -14.68 0.34
CA TYR A 206 -5.11 -14.76 -0.70
C TYR A 206 -6.44 -14.22 -0.14
N GLY A 207 -7.09 -13.41 -0.94
CA GLY A 207 -8.39 -12.84 -0.61
C GLY A 207 -9.19 -12.59 -1.89
N TRP A 208 -10.39 -12.11 -1.72
CA TRP A 208 -11.25 -11.70 -2.82
C TRP A 208 -11.98 -10.41 -2.45
N GLN A 209 -12.31 -9.66 -3.48
CA GLN A 209 -13.02 -8.39 -3.39
C GLN A 209 -14.34 -8.49 -4.10
N ASN A 210 -15.35 -7.82 -3.55
CA ASN A 210 -16.67 -7.70 -4.15
C ASN A 210 -17.05 -6.21 -4.23
N PRO A 211 -17.92 -5.80 -5.18
CA PRO A 211 -18.51 -4.49 -5.14
C PRO A 211 -19.29 -4.33 -3.83
N TRP A 212 -18.97 -3.28 -3.07
CA TRP A 212 -19.62 -3.07 -1.78
C TRP A 212 -21.02 -2.46 -1.90
N LYS A 213 -21.33 -1.87 -3.06
CA LYS A 213 -22.61 -1.24 -3.35
C LYS A 213 -22.86 -1.14 -4.85
N HIS A 214 -24.04 -1.57 -5.28
CA HIS A 214 -24.62 -1.24 -6.58
C HIS A 214 -25.40 0.07 -6.46
N ARG A 215 -25.53 0.78 -7.55
CA ARG A 215 -26.43 1.94 -7.64
C ARG A 215 -27.83 1.44 -7.89
N ASP A 216 -28.81 2.03 -7.18
CA ASP A 216 -30.20 1.77 -7.45
C ASP A 216 -30.56 2.39 -8.81
N VAL A 217 -30.96 1.55 -9.76
CA VAL A 217 -31.42 1.91 -11.10
C VAL A 217 -32.79 1.31 -11.33
N LEU A 218 -33.53 1.84 -12.31
CA LEU A 218 -34.86 1.31 -12.67
C LEU A 218 -34.71 -0.07 -13.33
N ASN A 219 -35.60 -1.00 -12.99
CA ASN A 219 -35.76 -2.24 -13.74
C ASN A 219 -36.51 -1.97 -15.04
N ALA A 220 -36.63 -2.99 -15.95
CA ALA A 220 -37.20 -2.79 -17.27
C ALA A 220 -38.68 -2.37 -17.24
N THR A 221 -39.48 -2.88 -16.31
CA THR A 221 -40.88 -2.44 -16.13
C THR A 221 -40.93 -0.98 -15.67
N GLU A 222 -40.20 -0.63 -14.64
CA GLU A 222 -40.14 0.75 -14.10
C GLU A 222 -39.66 1.74 -15.17
N TYR A 223 -38.60 1.34 -15.90
CA TYR A 223 -38.10 2.14 -17.02
C TYR A 223 -39.18 2.38 -18.08
N ALA A 224 -39.87 1.34 -18.54
CA ALA A 224 -40.91 1.46 -19.56
C ALA A 224 -42.09 2.33 -19.10
N VAL A 225 -42.51 2.21 -17.82
CA VAL A 225 -43.57 3.06 -17.23
C VAL A 225 -43.12 4.51 -17.24
N MET A 226 -41.90 4.79 -16.73
CA MET A 226 -41.36 6.16 -16.65
C MET A 226 -41.19 6.79 -18.04
N MET A 227 -40.73 6.04 -19.01
CA MET A 227 -40.60 6.52 -20.40
C MET A 227 -41.97 6.87 -21.02
N ASN A 228 -42.98 6.01 -20.85
CA ASN A 228 -44.33 6.30 -21.30
C ASN A 228 -44.91 7.54 -20.60
N GLU A 229 -44.75 7.65 -19.28
CA GLU A 229 -45.20 8.82 -18.53
C GLU A 229 -44.52 10.10 -19.02
N GLY A 230 -43.20 10.06 -19.26
CA GLY A 230 -42.45 11.19 -19.81
C GLY A 230 -42.97 11.63 -21.20
N LEU A 231 -43.26 10.67 -22.09
CA LEU A 231 -43.79 10.95 -23.40
C LEU A 231 -45.22 11.55 -23.35
N VAL A 232 -46.08 10.98 -22.50
CA VAL A 232 -47.44 11.51 -22.31
C VAL A 232 -47.42 12.93 -21.78
N ASN A 233 -46.54 13.21 -20.79
CA ASN A 233 -46.36 14.55 -20.26
C ASN A 233 -45.82 15.55 -21.32
N ALA A 234 -45.07 15.05 -22.31
CA ALA A 234 -44.60 15.82 -23.44
C ALA A 234 -45.64 15.93 -24.57
N GLY A 235 -46.89 15.41 -24.42
CA GLY A 235 -47.94 15.41 -25.43
C GLY A 235 -47.73 14.39 -26.54
N GLN A 236 -46.90 13.38 -26.33
CA GLN A 236 -46.60 12.29 -27.27
C GLN A 236 -47.34 11.00 -26.88
N ALA A 237 -47.49 10.08 -27.82
CA ALA A 237 -48.04 8.76 -27.53
C ALA A 237 -47.04 7.89 -26.77
N PRO A 238 -47.51 6.98 -25.88
CA PRO A 238 -46.67 5.94 -25.28
C PRO A 238 -46.00 5.10 -26.37
N ILE A 239 -44.77 4.63 -26.09
CA ILE A 239 -44.01 3.77 -27.01
C ILE A 239 -44.06 2.29 -26.59
N TYR A 240 -44.41 2.01 -25.35
CA TYR A 240 -44.53 0.65 -24.83
C TYR A 240 -46.00 0.35 -24.55
N ASP A 241 -46.59 -0.54 -25.33
CA ASP A 241 -48.00 -0.90 -25.20
C ASP A 241 -48.32 -1.60 -23.88
N ASP A 242 -47.44 -2.51 -23.46
CA ASP A 242 -47.53 -3.22 -22.18
C ASP A 242 -46.18 -3.12 -21.42
N PRO A 243 -45.97 -2.06 -20.62
CA PRO A 243 -44.76 -1.89 -19.83
C PRO A 243 -44.50 -3.02 -18.85
N TYR A 244 -45.55 -3.70 -18.38
CA TYR A 244 -45.42 -4.77 -17.35
C TYR A 244 -44.94 -6.10 -17.92
N SER A 245 -44.93 -6.26 -19.25
CA SER A 245 -44.40 -7.46 -19.90
C SER A 245 -42.90 -7.63 -19.84
N PHE A 246 -42.15 -6.54 -19.59
CA PHE A 246 -40.68 -6.55 -19.56
C PHE A 246 -40.07 -7.19 -18.30
N GLY A 247 -40.81 -7.25 -17.18
CA GLY A 247 -40.32 -7.81 -15.93
C GLY A 247 -39.12 -7.03 -15.39
N LYS A 248 -38.10 -7.75 -14.87
CA LYS A 248 -36.90 -7.12 -14.35
C LYS A 248 -35.96 -6.59 -15.43
N GLY A 249 -35.90 -7.26 -16.57
CA GLY A 249 -34.96 -6.96 -17.64
C GLY A 249 -33.50 -7.24 -17.28
N THR A 250 -32.59 -6.51 -17.88
CA THR A 250 -31.12 -6.63 -17.68
C THR A 250 -30.64 -5.73 -16.57
N ASP A 251 -30.00 -6.27 -15.57
CA ASP A 251 -29.16 -5.50 -14.64
C ASP A 251 -27.76 -5.41 -15.22
N TRP A 252 -27.45 -4.28 -15.85
CA TRP A 252 -26.18 -4.06 -16.50
C TRP A 252 -25.01 -3.98 -15.52
N GLN A 253 -25.25 -3.67 -14.23
CA GLN A 253 -24.22 -3.68 -13.22
C GLN A 253 -23.79 -5.11 -12.87
N ASP A 254 -24.77 -6.03 -12.71
CA ASP A 254 -24.48 -7.44 -12.47
C ASP A 254 -23.72 -8.09 -13.63
N GLU A 255 -23.99 -7.64 -14.87
CA GLU A 255 -23.31 -8.17 -16.06
C GLU A 255 -21.82 -7.77 -16.13
N ILE A 256 -21.45 -6.61 -15.59
CA ILE A 256 -20.07 -6.10 -15.67
C ILE A 256 -19.26 -6.31 -14.42
N PHE A 257 -19.89 -6.52 -13.27
CA PHE A 257 -19.16 -6.74 -12.03
C PHE A 257 -18.56 -8.14 -11.96
N ASN A 258 -17.37 -8.21 -11.38
CA ASN A 258 -16.65 -9.44 -11.11
C ASN A 258 -16.75 -9.72 -9.62
N ASP A 259 -17.65 -10.61 -9.25
CA ASP A 259 -17.76 -11.08 -7.89
C ASP A 259 -16.58 -11.99 -7.55
N ASN A 260 -16.08 -11.83 -6.33
CA ASN A 260 -14.92 -12.55 -5.82
C ASN A 260 -13.63 -12.31 -6.64
N ALA A 261 -13.42 -11.06 -7.08
CA ALA A 261 -12.18 -10.65 -7.74
C ALA A 261 -10.96 -10.98 -6.87
N GLY A 262 -10.05 -11.79 -7.40
CA GLY A 262 -8.93 -12.34 -6.65
C GLY A 262 -7.87 -11.30 -6.26
N VAL A 263 -7.32 -11.44 -5.06
CA VAL A 263 -6.14 -10.69 -4.61
C VAL A 263 -5.17 -11.67 -4.00
N MET A 264 -3.92 -11.69 -4.50
CA MET A 264 -2.91 -12.65 -4.09
C MET A 264 -1.57 -11.96 -3.85
N SER A 265 -0.89 -12.33 -2.77
CA SER A 265 0.48 -11.91 -2.48
C SER A 265 1.34 -13.09 -2.05
N HIS A 266 2.55 -13.15 -2.61
CA HIS A 266 3.62 -14.06 -2.20
C HIS A 266 4.85 -13.24 -1.87
N GLU A 267 5.43 -13.47 -0.71
CA GLU A 267 6.61 -12.74 -0.24
C GLU A 267 7.59 -13.67 0.42
N VAL A 268 8.82 -13.64 -0.05
CA VAL A 268 9.95 -14.35 0.57
C VAL A 268 10.99 -13.33 0.94
N ASN A 269 11.46 -13.37 2.18
CA ASN A 269 12.59 -12.57 2.58
C ASN A 269 13.61 -13.38 3.39
N MET A 270 14.87 -13.00 3.26
CA MET A 270 15.98 -13.57 3.98
C MET A 270 16.82 -12.44 4.57
N SER A 271 17.08 -12.50 5.86
CA SER A 271 17.89 -11.50 6.56
C SER A 271 18.89 -12.15 7.50
N GLY A 272 20.00 -11.45 7.71
CA GLY A 272 21.00 -11.86 8.66
C GLY A 272 22.10 -10.81 8.82
N ALA A 273 22.81 -10.86 9.92
CA ALA A 273 23.97 -10.03 10.12
C ALA A 273 25.04 -10.77 10.94
N SER A 274 26.29 -10.56 10.55
CA SER A 274 27.49 -10.91 11.31
C SER A 274 28.21 -9.61 11.69
N ASP A 275 29.39 -9.73 12.30
CA ASP A 275 30.20 -8.55 12.63
C ASP A 275 30.68 -7.78 11.38
N ARG A 276 30.70 -8.42 10.22
CA ARG A 276 31.20 -7.81 8.97
C ARG A 276 30.15 -7.63 7.90
N VAL A 277 29.10 -8.43 7.89
CA VAL A 277 28.09 -8.40 6.83
C VAL A 277 26.71 -8.26 7.45
N ASN A 278 25.94 -7.32 6.95
CA ASN A 278 24.52 -7.17 7.22
C ASN A 278 23.79 -7.24 5.87
N TYR A 279 22.78 -8.11 5.75
CA TYR A 279 22.05 -8.26 4.50
C TYR A 279 20.57 -8.53 4.72
N TYR A 280 19.79 -8.00 3.80
CA TYR A 280 18.37 -8.27 3.62
C TYR A 280 18.11 -8.50 2.14
N LEU A 281 17.46 -9.61 1.80
CA LEU A 281 17.05 -9.96 0.44
C LEU A 281 15.55 -10.22 0.46
N SER A 282 14.82 -9.73 -0.52
CA SER A 282 13.38 -10.03 -0.67
C SER A 282 12.99 -10.25 -2.12
N LEU A 283 11.95 -11.07 -2.28
CA LEU A 283 11.23 -11.32 -3.52
C LEU A 283 9.75 -11.27 -3.21
N GLY A 284 9.01 -10.42 -3.92
CA GLY A 284 7.57 -10.26 -3.74
C GLY A 284 6.84 -10.36 -5.07
N TYR A 285 5.71 -11.05 -5.09
CA TYR A 285 4.76 -11.05 -6.19
C TYR A 285 3.38 -10.71 -5.64
N PHE A 286 2.74 -9.73 -6.27
CA PHE A 286 1.39 -9.28 -5.96
C PHE A 286 0.54 -9.29 -7.22
N HIS A 287 -0.69 -9.78 -7.10
CA HIS A 287 -1.68 -9.74 -8.17
C HIS A 287 -3.05 -9.37 -7.60
N GLN A 288 -3.80 -8.55 -8.35
CA GLN A 288 -5.14 -8.12 -8.01
C GLN A 288 -5.98 -8.02 -9.26
N ASP A 289 -7.13 -8.70 -9.26
CA ASP A 289 -8.17 -8.57 -10.29
C ASP A 289 -9.08 -7.39 -9.98
N GLY A 290 -9.63 -6.77 -11.02
CA GLY A 290 -10.61 -5.70 -10.88
C GLY A 290 -12.01 -6.23 -10.60
N ILE A 291 -12.78 -5.46 -9.83
CA ILE A 291 -14.19 -5.72 -9.55
C ILE A 291 -15.11 -5.33 -10.71
N VAL A 292 -14.59 -4.68 -11.75
CA VAL A 292 -15.31 -4.35 -13.00
C VAL A 292 -14.59 -5.04 -14.14
N GLY A 293 -15.32 -5.65 -15.04
CA GLY A 293 -14.77 -6.35 -16.20
C GLY A 293 -15.31 -7.77 -16.35
N GLY A 294 -16.08 -8.26 -15.39
CA GLY A 294 -16.71 -9.58 -15.44
C GLY A 294 -15.69 -10.69 -15.75
N ASN A 295 -16.00 -11.54 -16.71
CA ASN A 295 -15.13 -12.62 -17.20
C ASN A 295 -14.08 -12.17 -18.23
N TYR A 296 -13.96 -10.88 -18.46
CA TYR A 296 -13.00 -10.28 -19.38
C TYR A 296 -11.77 -9.85 -18.58
N ASP A 297 -10.60 -10.28 -18.95
CA ASP A 297 -9.33 -9.90 -18.32
C ASP A 297 -8.95 -8.44 -18.72
N ARG A 298 -9.76 -7.45 -18.27
CA ARG A 298 -9.69 -6.04 -18.67
C ARG A 298 -9.24 -5.09 -17.58
N SER A 299 -9.29 -5.54 -16.33
CA SER A 299 -8.88 -4.73 -15.20
C SER A 299 -8.10 -5.60 -14.23
N ASN A 300 -6.80 -5.42 -14.16
CA ASN A 300 -5.94 -6.13 -13.25
C ASN A 300 -4.65 -5.36 -12.98
N TYR A 301 -3.94 -5.76 -11.94
CA TYR A 301 -2.64 -5.23 -11.56
C TYR A 301 -1.74 -6.34 -11.08
N SER A 302 -0.50 -6.37 -11.56
CA SER A 302 0.50 -7.27 -11.04
C SER A 302 1.82 -6.54 -10.79
N ARG A 303 2.52 -6.94 -9.73
CA ARG A 303 3.83 -6.38 -9.38
C ARG A 303 4.77 -7.48 -8.92
N LEU A 304 5.93 -7.58 -9.56
CA LEU A 304 7.06 -8.38 -9.10
C LEU A 304 8.10 -7.42 -8.53
N THR A 305 8.57 -7.68 -7.32
CA THR A 305 9.60 -6.88 -6.66
C THR A 305 10.77 -7.76 -6.24
N MET A 306 11.99 -7.26 -6.42
CA MET A 306 13.20 -7.87 -5.93
C MET A 306 14.03 -6.81 -5.22
N ARG A 307 14.56 -7.13 -4.06
CA ARG A 307 15.35 -6.18 -3.29
C ARG A 307 16.53 -6.84 -2.60
N SER A 308 17.65 -6.11 -2.59
CA SER A 308 18.85 -6.45 -1.83
C SER A 308 19.36 -5.22 -1.10
N ASN A 309 19.49 -5.32 0.21
CA ASN A 309 20.13 -4.31 1.05
C ASN A 309 21.26 -4.97 1.80
N THR A 310 22.50 -4.66 1.43
CA THR A 310 23.69 -5.32 1.98
C THR A 310 24.71 -4.27 2.39
N THR A 311 25.22 -4.39 3.60
CA THR A 311 26.33 -3.57 4.09
C THR A 311 27.48 -4.49 4.50
N TYR A 312 28.68 -4.16 4.05
CA TYR A 312 29.90 -4.87 4.35
C TYR A 312 30.88 -3.96 5.10
N THR A 313 31.34 -4.40 6.26
CA THR A 313 32.39 -3.73 7.04
C THR A 313 33.76 -4.24 6.56
N VAL A 314 34.46 -3.41 5.78
CA VAL A 314 35.76 -3.72 5.20
C VAL A 314 36.80 -3.90 6.30
N PHE A 315 36.84 -2.93 7.22
CA PHE A 315 37.64 -3.04 8.46
C PHE A 315 36.94 -2.29 9.60
N ASP A 316 37.21 -2.74 10.81
CA ASP A 316 36.77 -2.13 12.06
C ASP A 316 37.91 -2.26 13.08
N ALA A 317 38.55 -1.14 13.38
CA ALA A 317 39.58 -1.09 14.42
C ALA A 317 38.89 -0.96 15.77
N GLN A 318 38.80 -2.06 16.54
CA GLN A 318 38.13 -2.11 17.84
C GLN A 318 38.71 -1.14 18.91
N LYS A 319 39.86 -0.54 18.63
CA LYS A 319 40.44 0.55 19.44
C LYS A 319 40.55 1.78 18.55
N GLU A 320 40.17 2.94 19.09
CA GLU A 320 40.40 4.22 18.41
C GLU A 320 41.89 4.36 18.04
N ARG A 321 42.10 4.48 16.77
CA ARG A 321 43.40 4.80 16.18
C ARG A 321 43.40 6.28 15.80
N SER A 322 44.56 6.84 15.62
CA SER A 322 44.73 8.24 15.23
C SER A 322 44.12 8.56 13.84
N LEU A 323 43.98 7.54 12.98
CA LEU A 323 43.46 7.71 11.61
C LEU A 323 42.78 6.42 11.15
N PHE A 324 41.61 6.53 10.46
CA PHE A 324 40.80 5.46 9.84
C PHE A 324 40.40 4.33 10.81
N ASN A 325 39.29 4.54 11.50
CA ASN A 325 38.81 3.59 12.52
C ASN A 325 37.88 2.51 11.92
N LYS A 326 37.04 2.87 10.96
CA LYS A 326 36.10 1.93 10.35
C LYS A 326 35.77 2.34 8.94
N LEU A 327 35.70 1.38 8.03
CA LEU A 327 35.17 1.54 6.68
C LEU A 327 34.05 0.52 6.46
N SER A 328 32.90 1.00 6.10
CA SER A 328 31.77 0.18 5.67
C SER A 328 31.31 0.61 4.27
N VAL A 329 30.96 -0.36 3.43
CA VAL A 329 30.37 -0.12 2.11
C VAL A 329 28.99 -0.73 2.07
N GLY A 330 28.03 -0.01 1.51
CA GLY A 330 26.64 -0.41 1.41
C GLY A 330 26.20 -0.47 -0.05
N VAL A 331 25.37 -1.46 -0.37
CA VAL A 331 24.70 -1.61 -1.65
C VAL A 331 23.22 -1.90 -1.39
N ASN A 332 22.37 -1.01 -1.89
CA ASN A 332 20.92 -1.18 -1.86
C ASN A 332 20.41 -1.19 -3.30
N LEU A 333 19.84 -2.31 -3.72
CA LEU A 333 19.30 -2.52 -5.06
C LEU A 333 17.81 -2.86 -4.93
N SER A 334 16.98 -2.22 -5.72
CA SER A 334 15.56 -2.52 -5.84
C SER A 334 15.20 -2.60 -7.31
N TYR A 335 14.45 -3.61 -7.66
CA TYR A 335 13.85 -3.77 -8.97
C TYR A 335 12.36 -4.06 -8.80
N ALA A 336 11.55 -3.40 -9.61
CA ALA A 336 10.14 -3.73 -9.72
C ALA A 336 9.71 -3.79 -11.19
N ARG A 337 8.91 -4.80 -11.50
CA ARG A 337 8.13 -4.87 -12.73
C ARG A 337 6.67 -4.75 -12.36
N VAL A 338 5.98 -3.78 -12.96
CA VAL A 338 4.54 -3.59 -12.83
C VAL A 338 3.90 -3.83 -14.19
N SER A 339 2.76 -4.49 -14.19
CA SER A 339 1.88 -4.61 -15.36
C SER A 339 0.45 -4.37 -14.89
N ASN A 340 -0.28 -3.55 -15.62
CA ASN A 340 -1.68 -3.29 -15.31
C ASN A 340 -2.52 -3.10 -16.58
N LYS A 341 -3.73 -3.60 -16.51
CA LYS A 341 -4.81 -3.28 -17.44
C LYS A 341 -5.83 -2.43 -16.71
N SER A 342 -6.33 -1.41 -17.38
CA SER A 342 -7.34 -0.52 -16.83
C SER A 342 -8.45 -0.29 -17.85
N ILE A 343 -9.61 0.07 -17.34
CA ILE A 343 -10.79 0.45 -18.15
C ILE A 343 -11.06 1.94 -17.92
N ASP A 344 -11.67 2.59 -18.90
CA ASP A 344 -12.18 3.94 -18.70
C ASP A 344 -13.32 3.92 -17.69
N ALA A 345 -13.27 4.82 -16.71
CA ALA A 345 -14.22 4.82 -15.59
C ALA A 345 -15.10 6.06 -15.51
N ASN A 346 -14.73 7.15 -16.19
CA ASN A 346 -15.31 8.49 -15.96
C ASN A 346 -16.07 9.06 -17.17
N SER A 347 -16.51 8.23 -18.12
CA SER A 347 -17.29 8.65 -19.27
C SER A 347 -18.62 7.92 -19.31
N GLN A 348 -19.73 8.62 -19.53
CA GLN A 348 -21.02 7.97 -19.73
C GLN A 348 -21.10 7.27 -21.10
N TRP A 349 -20.32 7.69 -22.08
CA TRP A 349 -20.33 7.14 -23.42
C TRP A 349 -19.23 6.12 -23.67
N GLY A 350 -18.07 6.34 -23.09
CA GLY A 350 -16.83 5.60 -23.37
C GLY A 350 -16.38 4.68 -22.24
N SER A 351 -17.16 4.49 -21.17
CA SER A 351 -16.77 3.58 -20.09
C SER A 351 -17.81 2.50 -19.85
N PRO A 352 -17.38 1.24 -19.60
CA PRO A 352 -18.31 0.15 -19.28
C PRO A 352 -19.20 0.46 -18.07
N LEU A 353 -18.64 1.10 -17.03
CA LEU A 353 -19.39 1.46 -15.82
C LEU A 353 -20.40 2.58 -16.11
N GLY A 354 -20.03 3.58 -16.90
CA GLY A 354 -20.96 4.64 -17.34
C GLY A 354 -22.11 4.08 -18.16
N SER A 355 -21.80 3.28 -19.19
CA SER A 355 -22.82 2.62 -20.01
C SER A 355 -23.77 1.74 -19.19
N ALA A 356 -23.25 0.97 -18.22
CA ALA A 356 -24.06 0.12 -17.36
C ALA A 356 -25.07 0.88 -16.48
N LEU A 357 -24.77 2.15 -16.15
CA LEU A 357 -25.68 2.98 -15.34
C LEU A 357 -26.76 3.70 -16.18
N TYR A 358 -26.50 3.94 -17.47
CA TYR A 358 -27.40 4.74 -18.31
C TYR A 358 -28.13 3.93 -19.35
N LEU A 359 -27.63 2.73 -19.71
CA LEU A 359 -28.25 1.91 -20.76
C LEU A 359 -29.57 1.34 -20.27
N SER A 360 -30.55 1.30 -21.19
CA SER A 360 -31.88 0.79 -20.90
C SER A 360 -31.84 -0.67 -20.42
N PRO A 361 -32.50 -0.99 -19.29
CA PRO A 361 -32.65 -2.37 -18.83
C PRO A 361 -33.58 -3.25 -19.69
N ILE A 362 -34.27 -2.68 -20.68
CA ILE A 362 -35.07 -3.43 -21.66
C ILE A 362 -34.18 -4.17 -22.65
N LEU A 363 -32.99 -3.62 -22.95
CA LEU A 363 -32.06 -4.24 -23.88
C LEU A 363 -31.44 -5.49 -23.25
N THR A 364 -31.27 -6.52 -24.06
CA THR A 364 -30.53 -7.72 -23.67
C THR A 364 -29.04 -7.58 -23.98
N PRO A 365 -28.13 -8.25 -23.24
CA PRO A 365 -26.69 -8.19 -23.50
C PRO A 365 -26.30 -8.65 -24.92
N THR A 366 -27.02 -9.64 -25.43
CA THR A 366 -26.79 -10.22 -26.78
C THR A 366 -28.09 -10.40 -27.50
N VAL A 367 -28.03 -10.37 -28.81
CA VAL A 367 -29.17 -10.63 -29.74
C VAL A 367 -28.94 -11.89 -30.56
N SER A 368 -30.02 -12.45 -31.10
CA SER A 368 -29.96 -13.66 -31.91
C SER A 368 -31.09 -13.64 -33.00
N GLY A 369 -30.99 -14.52 -33.97
CA GLY A 369 -32.00 -14.69 -35.02
C GLY A 369 -32.23 -13.42 -35.82
N ALA A 370 -33.49 -13.10 -36.09
CA ALA A 370 -33.87 -11.98 -36.95
C ALA A 370 -33.38 -10.61 -36.45
N GLU A 371 -33.27 -10.42 -35.14
CA GLU A 371 -32.75 -9.19 -34.55
C GLU A 371 -31.26 -9.03 -34.81
N ALA A 372 -30.48 -10.11 -34.68
CA ALA A 372 -29.08 -10.11 -35.05
C ALA A 372 -28.85 -9.83 -36.52
N ASP A 373 -29.65 -10.46 -37.39
CA ASP A 373 -29.60 -10.24 -38.84
C ASP A 373 -29.93 -8.78 -39.21
N ALA A 374 -30.92 -8.18 -38.56
CA ALA A 374 -31.28 -6.79 -38.75
C ALA A 374 -30.15 -5.83 -38.31
N GLN A 375 -29.55 -6.05 -37.17
CA GLN A 375 -28.41 -5.24 -36.70
C GLN A 375 -27.18 -5.41 -37.60
N ALA A 376 -26.86 -6.62 -38.02
CA ALA A 376 -25.77 -6.89 -38.95
C ALA A 376 -25.98 -6.25 -40.32
N SER A 377 -27.23 -6.22 -40.80
CA SER A 377 -27.58 -5.54 -42.03
C SER A 377 -27.48 -4.02 -41.95
N LEU A 378 -27.85 -3.44 -40.80
CA LEU A 378 -27.84 -1.99 -40.58
C LEU A 378 -26.42 -1.42 -40.40
N TYR A 379 -25.59 -2.08 -39.59
CA TYR A 379 -24.28 -1.58 -39.22
C TYR A 379 -23.11 -2.24 -39.96
N GLY A 380 -23.37 -3.32 -40.70
CA GLY A 380 -22.38 -4.10 -41.44
C GLY A 380 -21.85 -5.30 -40.63
N SER A 381 -22.02 -6.50 -41.19
CA SER A 381 -21.68 -7.76 -40.52
C SER A 381 -20.22 -7.87 -40.12
N GLN A 382 -19.31 -7.19 -40.83
CA GLN A 382 -17.86 -7.18 -40.53
C GLN A 382 -17.49 -6.40 -39.27
N TYR A 383 -18.40 -5.57 -38.74
CA TYR A 383 -18.17 -4.75 -37.54
C TYR A 383 -18.85 -5.33 -36.27
N MET A 384 -19.50 -6.50 -36.42
CA MET A 384 -20.20 -7.10 -35.31
C MET A 384 -19.24 -7.75 -34.32
N LEU A 385 -19.47 -7.51 -33.03
CA LEU A 385 -18.75 -8.15 -31.95
C LEU A 385 -19.57 -9.29 -31.36
N TYR A 386 -18.88 -10.35 -31.00
CA TYR A 386 -19.47 -11.57 -30.44
C TYR A 386 -18.88 -11.94 -29.10
N ASP A 387 -19.71 -12.54 -28.25
CA ASP A 387 -19.26 -13.10 -27.00
C ASP A 387 -18.49 -14.43 -27.22
N LYS A 388 -17.97 -15.02 -26.13
CA LYS A 388 -17.23 -16.29 -26.16
C LYS A 388 -18.07 -17.48 -26.62
N GLN A 389 -19.40 -17.36 -26.60
CA GLN A 389 -20.36 -18.35 -27.06
C GLN A 389 -20.78 -18.12 -28.52
N GLY A 390 -20.27 -17.11 -29.17
CA GLY A 390 -20.62 -16.74 -30.57
C GLY A 390 -21.95 -16.00 -30.70
N ARG A 391 -22.51 -15.45 -29.61
CA ARG A 391 -23.72 -14.62 -29.64
C ARG A 391 -23.33 -13.17 -29.92
N MET A 392 -24.03 -12.50 -30.79
CA MET A 392 -23.78 -11.12 -31.17
C MET A 392 -24.17 -10.16 -30.04
N PHE A 393 -23.29 -9.24 -29.65
CA PHE A 393 -23.62 -8.21 -28.67
C PHE A 393 -24.67 -7.26 -29.24
N THR A 394 -25.63 -6.88 -28.40
CA THR A 394 -26.66 -5.90 -28.75
C THR A 394 -26.04 -4.54 -29.05
N ILE A 395 -26.40 -3.91 -30.16
CA ILE A 395 -26.08 -2.52 -30.47
C ILE A 395 -27.26 -1.66 -30.05
N PRO A 396 -27.12 -0.76 -29.08
CA PRO A 396 -28.23 0.04 -28.56
C PRO A 396 -28.83 0.99 -29.60
N GLY A 397 -28.03 1.54 -30.48
CA GLY A 397 -28.45 2.41 -31.57
C GLY A 397 -28.84 3.83 -31.17
N SER A 398 -29.35 4.60 -32.13
CA SER A 398 -29.62 6.03 -31.98
C SER A 398 -30.72 6.36 -30.96
N SER A 399 -31.69 5.46 -30.75
CA SER A 399 -32.73 5.63 -29.72
C SER A 399 -32.17 5.69 -28.31
N TYR A 400 -30.95 5.17 -28.08
CA TYR A 400 -30.23 5.20 -26.83
C TYR A 400 -28.96 6.06 -26.93
N GLN A 401 -28.98 7.07 -27.77
CA GLN A 401 -27.92 8.06 -27.97
C GLN A 401 -26.58 7.43 -28.34
N GLU A 402 -26.59 6.35 -29.10
CA GLU A 402 -25.39 5.60 -29.54
C GLU A 402 -24.52 5.14 -28.36
N MET A 403 -25.12 4.86 -27.19
CA MET A 403 -24.42 4.33 -26.06
C MET A 403 -23.88 2.94 -26.38
N ASN A 404 -22.67 2.65 -25.95
CA ASN A 404 -22.05 1.36 -26.22
C ASN A 404 -22.53 0.28 -25.24
N ASN A 405 -22.68 -0.94 -25.75
CA ASN A 405 -22.89 -2.10 -24.89
C ASN A 405 -21.63 -2.33 -23.99
N PRO A 406 -21.77 -2.31 -22.66
CA PRO A 406 -20.61 -2.40 -21.77
C PRO A 406 -19.85 -3.74 -21.89
N LEU A 407 -20.54 -4.84 -22.21
CA LEU A 407 -19.89 -6.14 -22.42
C LEU A 407 -19.13 -6.18 -23.75
N ALA A 408 -19.65 -5.55 -24.80
CA ALA A 408 -18.92 -5.40 -26.06
C ALA A 408 -17.64 -4.61 -25.86
N MET A 409 -17.68 -3.50 -25.08
CA MET A 409 -16.51 -2.72 -24.73
C MET A 409 -15.48 -3.56 -23.94
N LEU A 410 -15.93 -4.37 -23.01
CA LEU A 410 -15.06 -5.25 -22.22
C LEU A 410 -14.48 -6.41 -23.03
N SER A 411 -15.16 -6.84 -24.13
CA SER A 411 -14.68 -7.90 -25.01
C SER A 411 -13.50 -7.46 -25.89
N LEU A 412 -13.35 -6.16 -26.10
CA LEU A 412 -12.27 -5.61 -26.91
C LEU A 412 -10.92 -5.74 -26.19
N PRO A 413 -9.82 -5.93 -26.92
CA PRO A 413 -8.48 -5.83 -26.35
C PRO A 413 -8.27 -4.46 -25.70
N GLY A 414 -7.64 -4.42 -24.55
CA GLY A 414 -7.28 -3.18 -23.90
C GLY A 414 -5.78 -2.98 -23.86
N ASP A 415 -5.39 -1.80 -23.43
CA ASP A 415 -4.00 -1.50 -23.23
C ASP A 415 -3.45 -2.27 -22.03
N ASN A 416 -2.33 -2.94 -22.25
CA ASN A 416 -1.52 -3.52 -21.20
C ASN A 416 -0.36 -2.58 -20.92
N ASN A 417 -0.45 -1.83 -19.83
CA ASN A 417 0.60 -0.93 -19.40
C ASN A 417 1.65 -1.70 -18.60
N TRP A 418 2.92 -1.43 -18.87
CA TRP A 418 4.02 -2.05 -18.16
C TRP A 418 5.07 -1.02 -17.74
N SER A 419 5.74 -1.30 -16.64
CA SER A 419 6.90 -0.52 -16.20
C SER A 419 7.94 -1.39 -15.54
N HIS A 420 9.20 -0.97 -15.69
CA HIS A 420 10.37 -1.48 -15.00
C HIS A 420 11.03 -0.34 -14.25
N LYS A 421 11.21 -0.49 -12.96
CA LYS A 421 11.88 0.47 -12.09
C LYS A 421 13.11 -0.17 -11.49
N PHE A 422 14.27 0.47 -11.67
CA PHE A 422 15.54 0.07 -11.07
C PHE A 422 16.01 1.22 -10.18
N VAL A 423 16.21 0.93 -8.91
CA VAL A 423 16.79 1.89 -7.95
C VAL A 423 18.02 1.24 -7.35
N ALA A 424 19.15 1.93 -7.44
CA ALA A 424 20.42 1.48 -6.90
C ALA A 424 21.04 2.59 -6.04
N ASN A 425 21.52 2.25 -4.85
CA ASN A 425 22.25 3.15 -3.99
C ASN A 425 23.53 2.45 -3.49
N PHE A 426 24.66 3.04 -3.77
CA PHE A 426 25.98 2.63 -3.31
C PHE A 426 26.47 3.63 -2.28
N SER A 427 26.88 3.19 -1.12
CA SER A 427 27.34 4.06 -0.03
C SER A 427 28.69 3.59 0.53
N GLY A 428 29.46 4.56 0.99
CA GLY A 428 30.70 4.32 1.72
C GLY A 428 30.74 5.19 2.97
N ASP A 429 30.94 4.58 4.13
CA ASP A 429 31.04 5.24 5.43
C ASP A 429 32.43 5.03 5.99
N LEU A 430 33.21 6.10 6.10
CA LEU A 430 34.55 6.10 6.69
C LEU A 430 34.55 6.87 8.01
N ASN A 431 34.81 6.17 9.11
CA ASN A 431 35.08 6.81 10.40
C ASN A 431 36.58 7.12 10.50
N ILE A 432 36.86 8.41 10.59
CA ILE A 432 38.22 8.97 10.77
C ILE A 432 38.36 9.29 12.25
N GLY A 433 39.58 9.24 12.79
CA GLY A 433 39.84 9.61 14.20
C GLY A 433 39.26 10.98 14.62
N TYR A 434 39.16 11.23 15.91
CA TYR A 434 38.61 12.46 16.48
C TYR A 434 37.11 12.70 16.24
N GLY A 435 36.33 11.64 16.03
CA GLY A 435 34.88 11.73 15.82
C GLY A 435 34.45 12.18 14.42
N LEU A 436 35.39 12.39 13.50
CA LEU A 436 35.08 12.77 12.11
C LEU A 436 34.57 11.55 11.33
N LYS A 437 33.43 11.73 10.62
CA LYS A 437 32.85 10.73 9.73
C LYS A 437 32.75 11.31 8.32
N TYR A 438 33.20 10.55 7.34
CA TYR A 438 33.01 10.85 5.94
C TYR A 438 32.06 9.84 5.32
N ARG A 439 30.99 10.34 4.69
CA ARG A 439 30.02 9.51 3.96
C ARG A 439 29.97 9.97 2.52
N ILE A 440 30.00 9.02 1.62
CA ILE A 440 29.73 9.19 0.20
C ILE A 440 28.61 8.25 -0.21
N SER A 441 27.70 8.73 -1.06
CA SER A 441 26.68 7.89 -1.66
C SER A 441 26.50 8.25 -3.13
N TYR A 442 26.24 7.24 -3.94
CA TYR A 442 25.92 7.37 -5.35
C TYR A 442 24.64 6.58 -5.61
N GLY A 443 23.62 7.26 -6.14
CA GLY A 443 22.33 6.68 -6.43
C GLY A 443 22.00 6.75 -7.92
N ALA A 444 21.28 5.75 -8.40
CA ALA A 444 20.70 5.69 -9.73
C ALA A 444 19.21 5.31 -9.64
N ASP A 445 18.37 6.09 -10.30
CA ASP A 445 16.93 5.83 -10.44
C ASP A 445 16.61 5.76 -11.94
N LEU A 446 16.26 4.55 -12.41
CA LEU A 446 15.98 4.29 -13.82
C LEU A 446 14.57 3.72 -13.96
N SER A 447 13.77 4.32 -14.83
CA SER A 447 12.41 3.89 -15.11
C SER A 447 12.22 3.71 -16.61
N PHE A 448 11.67 2.56 -16.98
CA PHE A 448 11.26 2.23 -18.34
C PHE A 448 9.78 1.86 -18.30
N TRP A 449 8.98 2.43 -19.17
CA TRP A 449 7.54 2.18 -19.20
C TRP A 449 7.02 2.25 -20.63
N GLY A 450 5.91 1.60 -20.85
CA GLY A 450 5.23 1.56 -22.12
C GLY A 450 3.83 0.97 -22.01
N ALA A 451 3.14 0.97 -23.12
CA ALA A 451 1.84 0.31 -23.28
C ALA A 451 1.84 -0.45 -24.59
N ASP A 452 1.22 -1.64 -24.55
CA ASP A 452 0.92 -2.44 -25.73
C ASP A 452 -0.61 -2.52 -25.85
N GLY A 453 -1.15 -2.01 -26.93
CA GLY A 453 -2.59 -1.98 -27.15
C GLY A 453 -2.96 -2.20 -28.61
N TYR A 454 -4.18 -2.66 -28.83
CA TYR A 454 -4.77 -2.85 -30.16
C TYR A 454 -6.26 -2.53 -30.10
N THR A 455 -6.71 -1.68 -30.99
CA THR A 455 -8.13 -1.39 -31.19
C THR A 455 -8.56 -1.98 -32.53
N PRO A 456 -9.40 -3.03 -32.56
CA PRO A 456 -9.92 -3.57 -33.79
C PRO A 456 -10.91 -2.56 -34.44
N LEU A 457 -11.09 -2.69 -35.74
CA LEU A 457 -12.20 -2.04 -36.42
C LEU A 457 -13.51 -2.81 -36.11
N TYR A 458 -14.50 -2.11 -35.56
CA TYR A 458 -15.82 -2.65 -35.23
C TYR A 458 -16.88 -1.56 -35.39
#